data_a09cf232d661a2af6e53eec2e4f0aea2
#
_entry.id   a09cf232d661a2af6e53eec2e4f0aea2
#
_cell.length_a   1.000
_cell.length_b   1.000
_cell.length_c   1.000
_cell.angle_alpha   90.00
_cell.angle_beta   90.00
_cell.angle_gamma   90.00
#
_symmetry.space_group_name_H-M   'P 1'
#
loop_
_entity.id
_entity.type
_entity.pdbx_description
1 polymer ?
#
loop_
_entity_poly.entity_id
_entity_poly.type
_entity_poly.pdbx_seq_one_letter_code
_entity_poly.pdbx_strand_id
1 'polypeptide(L)'
;MRIAIVGSGISGLSAGYFLGKNHEVTIFEKSGRLGGHTHTHQLELENLVKVDSGFIVLNDKNYKNLMDFFNEINIDLYKTEMSFSVNSKSLIWNSKEFFNFSFLTSLKKIKLLIDIVRFNYLAKSLKSKESIGKWLKASRFSNLFVESYLLPMTSAIWSSTSKEIKNYPAESMNSFLNNHGLLNLYDRPQWYSVLGGSSTYIEKLLDLKIFNVELNSEVKINRSDNKIFISNKDESDEYDLLIMANHPNHIVECINDLSEKEKNAMQSIKYQKNITILHGDESLMPKDKKQWCSWNVYKDENYEFVTYWMNNLQKINTTKNIFVTLGDFPTPNLIFNEMEYEHPVFDFKALEGQKAFKEIQSERNTYYTGAYLGYGFHEDGIKSSQAICKLINNRDS
;
A
#
# COMPACT_ATOMS: atom_id res chain seq x y z
N MET A 1 29.43 0.06 11.55
CA MET A 1 29.49 -0.02 10.05
C MET A 1 28.89 1.25 9.45
N ARG A 2 29.31 1.58 8.22
CA ARG A 2 28.64 2.59 7.37
C ARG A 2 27.65 1.85 6.48
N ILE A 3 26.38 2.21 6.57
CA ILE A 3 25.27 1.54 5.88
C ILE A 3 24.57 2.51 4.96
N ALA A 4 24.45 2.16 3.68
CA ALA A 4 23.67 2.90 2.72
C ALA A 4 22.29 2.29 2.56
N ILE A 5 21.24 3.12 2.55
CA ILE A 5 19.86 2.74 2.27
C ILE A 5 19.38 3.52 1.06
N VAL A 6 18.86 2.84 0.05
CA VAL A 6 18.31 3.48 -1.16
C VAL A 6 16.80 3.37 -1.18
N GLY A 7 16.14 4.51 -1.09
CA GLY A 7 14.70 4.67 -0.99
C GLY A 7 14.23 5.01 0.43
N SER A 8 13.40 6.05 0.52
CA SER A 8 12.92 6.63 1.77
C SER A 8 11.44 6.33 2.07
N GLY A 9 10.87 5.27 1.49
CA GLY A 9 9.57 4.76 1.91
C GLY A 9 9.61 4.20 3.33
N ILE A 10 8.47 3.70 3.84
CA ILE A 10 8.39 3.13 5.20
C ILE A 10 9.47 2.08 5.47
N SER A 11 9.84 1.26 4.46
CA SER A 11 10.87 0.24 4.59
C SER A 11 12.26 0.83 4.82
N GLY A 12 12.64 1.86 4.07
CA GLY A 12 13.94 2.52 4.22
C GLY A 12 14.01 3.35 5.49
N LEU A 13 12.98 4.14 5.79
CA LEU A 13 12.94 4.97 7.00
C LEU A 13 12.94 4.11 8.28
N SER A 14 12.19 3.02 8.33
CA SER A 14 12.20 2.13 9.49
C SER A 14 13.52 1.35 9.62
N ALA A 15 14.15 0.93 8.49
CA ALA A 15 15.49 0.34 8.53
C ALA A 15 16.52 1.35 9.07
N GLY A 16 16.45 2.61 8.60
CA GLY A 16 17.27 3.71 9.12
C GLY A 16 17.11 3.91 10.61
N TYR A 17 15.87 3.87 11.11
CA TYR A 17 15.58 3.97 12.53
C TYR A 17 16.16 2.82 13.33
N PHE A 18 15.97 1.57 12.90
CA PHE A 18 16.43 0.40 13.66
C PHE A 18 17.95 0.26 13.67
N LEU A 19 18.63 0.63 12.57
CA LEU A 19 20.08 0.49 12.43
C LEU A 19 20.85 1.74 12.89
N GLY A 20 20.27 2.92 12.74
CA GLY A 20 20.94 4.19 13.07
C GLY A 20 21.27 4.37 14.57
N LYS A 21 20.67 3.54 15.43
CA LYS A 21 21.01 3.50 16.86
C LYS A 21 22.45 2.96 17.13
N ASN A 22 22.99 2.12 16.21
CA ASN A 22 24.26 1.42 16.40
C ASN A 22 25.23 1.57 15.22
N HIS A 23 24.79 2.15 14.10
CA HIS A 23 25.56 2.23 12.87
C HIS A 23 25.45 3.65 12.28
N GLU A 24 26.40 4.03 11.44
CA GLU A 24 26.34 5.23 10.62
C GLU A 24 25.47 4.93 9.38
N VAL A 25 24.28 5.52 9.32
CA VAL A 25 23.31 5.24 8.26
C VAL A 25 23.08 6.48 7.41
N THR A 26 23.13 6.32 6.08
CA THR A 26 22.72 7.34 5.11
C THR A 26 21.59 6.80 4.22
N ILE A 27 20.49 7.53 4.14
CA ILE A 27 19.34 7.24 3.28
C ILE A 27 19.41 8.11 2.05
N PHE A 28 19.47 7.50 0.87
CA PHE A 28 19.43 8.16 -0.44
C PHE A 28 18.01 8.13 -1.00
N GLU A 29 17.49 9.30 -1.37
CA GLU A 29 16.17 9.46 -1.97
C GLU A 29 16.25 10.25 -3.27
N LYS A 30 15.75 9.69 -4.38
CA LYS A 30 15.81 10.32 -5.69
C LYS A 30 14.95 11.58 -5.82
N SER A 31 13.86 11.64 -5.04
CA SER A 31 12.94 12.79 -5.05
C SER A 31 13.34 13.88 -4.06
N GLY A 32 12.71 15.04 -4.17
CA GLY A 32 12.88 16.15 -3.22
C GLY A 32 12.09 15.97 -1.92
N ARG A 33 11.44 14.80 -1.69
CA ARG A 33 10.67 14.51 -0.48
C ARG A 33 10.91 13.09 0.00
N LEU A 34 10.81 12.88 1.31
CA LEU A 34 10.82 11.55 1.93
C LEU A 34 9.43 10.93 1.95
N GLY A 35 9.38 9.62 2.17
CA GLY A 35 8.18 8.89 2.55
C GLY A 35 7.59 7.95 1.50
N GLY A 36 7.98 8.07 0.23
CA GLY A 36 7.41 7.26 -0.83
C GLY A 36 5.88 7.43 -0.92
N HIS A 37 5.11 6.38 -0.61
CA HIS A 37 3.63 6.44 -0.54
C HIS A 37 3.09 7.21 0.68
N THR A 38 3.89 7.54 1.67
CA THR A 38 3.51 8.52 2.70
C THR A 38 3.62 9.91 2.09
N HIS A 39 2.48 10.50 1.77
CA HIS A 39 2.43 11.78 1.08
C HIS A 39 1.27 12.62 1.63
N THR A 40 1.61 13.59 2.45
CA THR A 40 0.67 14.56 3.03
C THR A 40 0.78 15.88 2.29
N HIS A 41 -0.34 16.35 1.76
CA HIS A 41 -0.47 17.64 1.09
C HIS A 41 -0.95 18.70 2.07
N GLN A 42 -0.47 19.92 1.90
CA GLN A 42 -0.97 21.10 2.59
C GLN A 42 -1.88 21.89 1.64
N LEU A 43 -3.13 22.08 2.02
CA LEU A 43 -4.10 22.83 1.23
C LEU A 43 -4.53 24.09 1.99
N GLU A 44 -4.45 25.22 1.31
CA GLU A 44 -4.98 26.50 1.80
C GLU A 44 -6.45 26.62 1.40
N LEU A 45 -7.35 26.30 2.33
CA LEU A 45 -8.80 26.45 2.20
C LEU A 45 -9.29 27.56 3.16
N GLU A 46 -10.38 27.31 3.92
CA GLU A 46 -10.75 28.22 5.04
C GLU A 46 -9.69 28.21 6.13
N ASN A 47 -8.98 27.08 6.26
CA ASN A 47 -7.84 26.88 7.13
C ASN A 47 -6.75 26.14 6.34
N LEU A 48 -5.51 26.18 6.83
CA LEU A 48 -4.47 25.29 6.36
C LEU A 48 -4.77 23.87 6.85
N VAL A 49 -5.01 22.94 5.92
CA VAL A 49 -5.32 21.55 6.23
C VAL A 49 -4.30 20.60 5.64
N LYS A 50 -4.01 19.50 6.34
CA LYS A 50 -3.14 18.43 5.89
C LYS A 50 -3.97 17.22 5.43
N VAL A 51 -3.71 16.72 4.23
CA VAL A 51 -4.47 15.63 3.60
C VAL A 51 -3.53 14.60 2.98
N ASP A 52 -3.69 13.33 3.34
CA ASP A 52 -2.91 12.24 2.77
C ASP A 52 -3.49 11.73 1.45
N SER A 53 -2.63 11.31 0.53
CA SER A 53 -3.07 10.78 -0.77
C SER A 53 -2.56 9.36 -1.08
N GLY A 54 -1.61 8.84 -0.32
CA GLY A 54 -1.08 7.49 -0.49
C GLY A 54 -1.38 6.60 0.70
N PHE A 55 -0.54 6.59 1.73
CA PHE A 55 -0.83 5.90 2.98
C PHE A 55 -1.80 6.73 3.83
N ILE A 56 -3.02 6.22 4.06
CA ILE A 56 -4.11 6.96 4.72
C ILE A 56 -4.51 6.31 6.04
N VAL A 57 -4.64 4.97 6.08
CA VAL A 57 -5.22 4.24 7.22
C VAL A 57 -4.44 2.99 7.58
N LEU A 58 -4.52 2.62 8.87
CA LEU A 58 -4.02 1.37 9.44
C LEU A 58 -5.06 0.82 10.42
N ASN A 59 -4.88 -0.44 10.90
CA ASN A 59 -5.81 -1.01 11.88
C ASN A 59 -5.07 -1.79 12.97
N ASP A 60 -5.76 -2.03 14.10
CA ASP A 60 -5.21 -2.63 15.32
C ASP A 60 -4.92 -4.14 15.22
N LYS A 61 -5.47 -4.84 14.23
CA LYS A 61 -5.29 -6.30 14.12
C LYS A 61 -4.15 -6.69 13.18
N ASN A 62 -3.99 -5.97 12.10
CA ASN A 62 -3.14 -6.36 10.99
C ASN A 62 -1.88 -5.52 10.83
N TYR A 63 -1.84 -4.34 11.44
CA TYR A 63 -0.71 -3.41 11.39
C TYR A 63 0.05 -3.38 12.72
N LYS A 64 0.29 -4.58 13.28
CA LYS A 64 0.88 -4.69 14.63
C LYS A 64 2.29 -4.10 14.69
N ASN A 65 3.16 -4.45 13.73
CA ASN A 65 4.54 -3.93 13.73
C ASN A 65 4.57 -2.42 13.47
N LEU A 66 3.67 -1.92 12.61
CA LEU A 66 3.56 -0.48 12.36
C LEU A 66 3.01 0.27 13.57
N MET A 67 2.02 -0.29 14.27
CA MET A 67 1.48 0.31 15.50
C MET A 67 2.51 0.32 16.63
N ASP A 68 3.24 -0.77 16.81
CA ASP A 68 4.32 -0.85 17.80
C ASP A 68 5.40 0.20 17.49
N PHE A 69 5.78 0.33 16.21
CA PHE A 69 6.72 1.35 15.75
C PHE A 69 6.20 2.78 15.97
N PHE A 70 4.94 3.06 15.64
CA PHE A 70 4.34 4.37 15.87
C PHE A 70 4.25 4.71 17.36
N ASN A 71 3.95 3.73 18.22
CA ASN A 71 3.99 3.91 19.67
C ASN A 71 5.42 4.23 20.16
N GLU A 72 6.45 3.52 19.65
CA GLU A 72 7.85 3.75 20.02
C GLU A 72 8.33 5.17 19.69
N ILE A 73 7.89 5.73 18.57
CA ILE A 73 8.23 7.10 18.15
C ILE A 73 7.17 8.15 18.54
N ASN A 74 6.21 7.79 19.39
CA ASN A 74 5.14 8.67 19.91
C ASN A 74 4.31 9.35 18.80
N ILE A 75 3.73 8.54 17.90
CA ILE A 75 2.78 9.01 16.88
C ILE A 75 1.34 8.85 17.37
N ASP A 76 0.62 9.95 17.40
CA ASP A 76 -0.80 9.96 17.76
C ASP A 76 -1.68 9.44 16.62
N LEU A 77 -2.59 8.54 16.96
CA LEU A 77 -3.55 7.94 16.04
C LEU A 77 -4.98 8.42 16.34
N TYR A 78 -5.75 8.64 15.29
CA TYR A 78 -7.14 9.01 15.34
C TYR A 78 -8.03 7.86 14.83
N LYS A 79 -9.06 7.49 15.60
CA LYS A 79 -10.03 6.46 15.16
C LYS A 79 -10.84 6.97 13.98
N THR A 80 -10.89 6.16 12.93
CA THR A 80 -11.64 6.48 11.71
C THR A 80 -12.61 5.38 11.33
N GLU A 81 -13.57 5.70 10.47
CA GLU A 81 -14.57 4.78 9.93
C GLU A 81 -14.10 4.24 8.57
N MET A 82 -14.12 2.93 8.42
CA MET A 82 -13.85 2.27 7.15
C MET A 82 -15.16 1.72 6.58
N SER A 83 -15.94 2.59 5.96
CA SER A 83 -17.15 2.22 5.21
C SER A 83 -16.85 2.14 3.72
N PHE A 84 -17.64 1.33 3.00
CA PHE A 84 -17.44 1.03 1.61
C PHE A 84 -18.75 1.09 0.84
N SER A 85 -18.75 1.70 -0.34
CA SER A 85 -19.88 1.70 -1.25
C SER A 85 -19.47 1.28 -2.66
N VAL A 86 -20.40 0.70 -3.39
CA VAL A 86 -20.27 0.38 -4.80
C VAL A 86 -21.45 0.97 -5.56
N ASN A 87 -21.15 1.79 -6.54
CA ASN A 87 -22.10 2.31 -7.51
C ASN A 87 -21.80 1.68 -8.87
N SER A 88 -22.54 0.63 -9.21
CA SER A 88 -22.44 -0.03 -10.50
C SER A 88 -23.80 -0.08 -11.20
N LYS A 89 -23.79 -0.23 -12.54
CA LYS A 89 -25.00 -0.36 -13.34
C LYS A 89 -25.92 -1.49 -12.87
N SER A 90 -25.37 -2.56 -12.30
CA SER A 90 -26.11 -3.75 -11.87
C SER A 90 -26.68 -3.62 -10.47
N LEU A 91 -25.98 -2.92 -9.57
CA LEU A 91 -26.37 -2.76 -8.16
C LEU A 91 -25.67 -1.58 -7.51
N ILE A 92 -26.42 -0.79 -6.74
CA ILE A 92 -25.90 0.22 -5.82
C ILE A 92 -26.09 -0.30 -4.40
N TRP A 93 -25.02 -0.28 -3.59
CA TRP A 93 -25.06 -0.69 -2.20
C TRP A 93 -23.92 -0.05 -1.40
N ASN A 94 -24.09 0.00 -0.09
CA ASN A 94 -23.03 0.41 0.83
C ASN A 94 -22.98 -0.48 2.08
N SER A 95 -21.84 -0.48 2.77
CA SER A 95 -21.61 -1.33 3.94
C SER A 95 -22.48 -0.97 5.15
N LYS A 96 -23.03 0.26 5.23
CA LYS A 96 -23.91 0.72 6.31
C LYS A 96 -25.32 0.12 6.18
N GLU A 97 -25.73 -0.21 4.95
CA GLU A 97 -27.06 -0.80 4.67
C GLU A 97 -27.17 -2.29 5.02
N PHE A 98 -26.07 -3.03 5.10
CA PHE A 98 -26.11 -4.48 5.40
C PHE A 98 -26.84 -4.83 6.69
N PHE A 99 -26.88 -3.90 7.63
CA PHE A 99 -27.56 -4.09 8.92
C PHE A 99 -28.96 -3.46 8.96
N ASN A 100 -29.42 -2.87 7.85
CA ASN A 100 -30.73 -2.23 7.76
C ASN A 100 -31.76 -3.17 7.12
N PHE A 101 -32.99 -3.16 7.65
CA PHE A 101 -34.09 -3.95 7.11
C PHE A 101 -34.37 -3.65 5.63
N SER A 102 -34.10 -2.42 5.17
CA SER A 102 -34.24 -2.02 3.76
C SER A 102 -33.34 -2.83 2.80
N PHE A 103 -32.23 -3.38 3.27
CA PHE A 103 -31.36 -4.25 2.47
C PHE A 103 -32.10 -5.54 2.06
N LEU A 104 -32.92 -6.10 2.95
CA LEU A 104 -33.67 -7.33 2.75
C LEU A 104 -34.92 -7.17 1.87
N THR A 105 -35.26 -5.96 1.45
CA THR A 105 -36.40 -5.72 0.53
C THR A 105 -36.04 -5.96 -0.94
N SER A 106 -34.77 -6.10 -1.29
CA SER A 106 -34.30 -6.31 -2.66
C SER A 106 -33.79 -7.73 -2.87
N LEU A 107 -34.44 -8.49 -3.78
CA LEU A 107 -33.97 -9.83 -4.16
C LEU A 107 -32.52 -9.88 -4.64
N LYS A 108 -32.03 -8.82 -5.33
CA LYS A 108 -30.62 -8.71 -5.73
C LYS A 108 -29.70 -8.58 -4.54
N LYS A 109 -30.06 -7.76 -3.53
CA LYS A 109 -29.28 -7.58 -2.30
C LYS A 109 -29.26 -8.84 -1.44
N ILE A 110 -30.38 -9.57 -1.35
CA ILE A 110 -30.46 -10.88 -0.67
C ILE A 110 -29.52 -11.89 -1.34
N LYS A 111 -29.57 -11.99 -2.69
CA LYS A 111 -28.68 -12.89 -3.44
C LYS A 111 -27.22 -12.54 -3.23
N LEU A 112 -26.89 -11.24 -3.22
CA LEU A 112 -25.55 -10.77 -2.92
C LEU A 112 -25.09 -11.21 -1.53
N LEU A 113 -25.96 -11.06 -0.50
CA LEU A 113 -25.64 -11.45 0.88
C LEU A 113 -25.38 -12.96 1.00
N ILE A 114 -26.20 -13.79 0.32
CA ILE A 114 -25.99 -15.24 0.29
C ILE A 114 -24.62 -15.59 -0.29
N ASP A 115 -24.25 -14.98 -1.41
CA ASP A 115 -22.95 -15.21 -2.04
C ASP A 115 -21.80 -14.70 -1.17
N ILE A 116 -21.94 -13.57 -0.46
CA ILE A 116 -20.94 -13.07 0.50
C ILE A 116 -20.71 -14.08 1.63
N VAL A 117 -21.79 -14.58 2.26
CA VAL A 117 -21.67 -15.55 3.35
C VAL A 117 -21.02 -16.84 2.86
N ARG A 118 -21.42 -17.32 1.67
CA ARG A 118 -20.84 -18.50 1.04
C ARG A 118 -19.36 -18.29 0.70
N PHE A 119 -19.01 -17.14 0.15
CA PHE A 119 -17.62 -16.78 -0.15
C PHE A 119 -16.77 -16.76 1.12
N ASN A 120 -17.23 -16.06 2.16
CA ASN A 120 -16.52 -15.97 3.43
C ASN A 120 -16.27 -17.36 4.06
N TYR A 121 -17.21 -18.28 3.92
CA TYR A 121 -17.04 -19.66 4.39
C TYR A 121 -16.00 -20.42 3.56
N LEU A 122 -16.12 -20.40 2.22
CA LEU A 122 -15.25 -21.16 1.33
C LEU A 122 -13.80 -20.57 1.28
N ALA A 123 -13.67 -19.26 1.38
CA ALA A 123 -12.38 -18.59 1.29
C ALA A 123 -11.48 -18.85 2.50
N LYS A 124 -12.04 -19.02 3.70
CA LYS A 124 -11.25 -19.23 4.95
C LYS A 124 -10.37 -20.48 4.91
N SER A 125 -10.78 -21.52 4.23
CA SER A 125 -10.05 -22.79 4.15
C SER A 125 -9.50 -23.08 2.76
N LEU A 126 -9.48 -22.10 1.86
CA LEU A 126 -9.10 -22.32 0.47
C LEU A 126 -7.61 -22.65 0.36
N LYS A 127 -7.35 -23.82 -0.22
CA LYS A 127 -6.03 -24.22 -0.73
C LYS A 127 -6.17 -24.46 -2.23
N SER A 128 -5.69 -23.53 -3.03
CA SER A 128 -5.81 -23.60 -4.48
C SER A 128 -4.59 -22.98 -5.16
N LYS A 129 -4.06 -23.69 -6.17
CA LYS A 129 -3.00 -23.19 -7.04
C LYS A 129 -3.54 -22.43 -8.25
N GLU A 130 -4.85 -22.18 -8.31
CA GLU A 130 -5.49 -21.46 -9.42
C GLU A 130 -5.58 -19.97 -9.17
N SER A 131 -5.83 -19.23 -10.25
CA SER A 131 -6.17 -17.80 -10.13
C SER A 131 -7.58 -17.64 -9.55
N ILE A 132 -7.81 -16.46 -8.90
CA ILE A 132 -9.11 -16.14 -8.32
C ILE A 132 -10.23 -16.20 -9.36
N GLY A 133 -9.99 -15.75 -10.59
CA GLY A 133 -10.98 -15.79 -11.67
C GLY A 133 -11.41 -17.24 -12.03
N LYS A 134 -10.46 -18.17 -12.10
CA LYS A 134 -10.75 -19.58 -12.33
C LYS A 134 -11.52 -20.20 -11.17
N TRP A 135 -11.07 -19.93 -9.93
CA TRP A 135 -11.71 -20.44 -8.73
C TRP A 135 -13.17 -19.94 -8.57
N LEU A 136 -13.41 -18.64 -8.80
CA LEU A 136 -14.74 -18.05 -8.74
C LEU A 136 -15.69 -18.70 -9.75
N LYS A 137 -15.21 -18.95 -10.98
CA LYS A 137 -15.99 -19.63 -12.03
C LYS A 137 -16.31 -21.08 -11.65
N ALA A 138 -15.32 -21.83 -11.17
CA ALA A 138 -15.49 -23.22 -10.72
C ALA A 138 -16.46 -23.32 -9.53
N SER A 139 -16.41 -22.35 -8.62
CA SER A 139 -17.27 -22.26 -7.44
C SER A 139 -18.69 -21.75 -7.74
N ARG A 140 -19.00 -21.39 -8.99
CA ARG A 140 -20.31 -20.95 -9.46
C ARG A 140 -20.90 -19.78 -8.64
N PHE A 141 -20.08 -18.78 -8.32
CA PHE A 141 -20.56 -17.51 -7.76
C PHE A 141 -21.35 -16.72 -8.80
N SER A 142 -22.33 -15.96 -8.36
CA SER A 142 -23.11 -15.13 -9.28
C SER A 142 -22.26 -13.99 -9.84
N ASN A 143 -22.54 -13.61 -11.11
CA ASN A 143 -21.89 -12.42 -11.70
C ASN A 143 -22.17 -11.17 -10.86
N LEU A 144 -23.33 -11.08 -10.22
CA LEU A 144 -23.67 -9.98 -9.32
C LEU A 144 -22.66 -9.86 -8.17
N PHE A 145 -22.35 -10.97 -7.50
CA PHE A 145 -21.34 -11.00 -6.42
C PHE A 145 -19.94 -10.64 -6.95
N VAL A 146 -19.54 -11.27 -8.05
CA VAL A 146 -18.19 -11.05 -8.60
C VAL A 146 -17.99 -9.60 -9.04
N GLU A 147 -18.92 -9.06 -9.85
CA GLU A 147 -18.75 -7.75 -10.48
C GLU A 147 -19.22 -6.57 -9.63
N SER A 148 -20.09 -6.79 -8.63
CA SER A 148 -20.60 -5.70 -7.79
C SER A 148 -20.15 -5.76 -6.33
N TYR A 149 -19.34 -6.75 -5.92
CA TYR A 149 -18.80 -6.85 -4.55
C TYR A 149 -17.33 -7.19 -4.55
N LEU A 150 -16.94 -8.39 -5.00
CA LEU A 150 -15.59 -8.90 -4.78
C LEU A 150 -14.54 -8.12 -5.59
N LEU A 151 -14.73 -8.00 -6.90
CA LEU A 151 -13.78 -7.29 -7.76
C LEU A 151 -13.69 -5.80 -7.40
N PRO A 152 -14.79 -5.04 -7.22
CA PRO A 152 -14.70 -3.66 -6.77
C PRO A 152 -13.95 -3.49 -5.44
N MET A 153 -14.21 -4.35 -4.46
CA MET A 153 -13.52 -4.29 -3.17
C MET A 153 -12.02 -4.60 -3.31
N THR A 154 -11.68 -5.66 -4.03
CA THR A 154 -10.28 -6.06 -4.19
C THR A 154 -9.50 -5.13 -5.10
N SER A 155 -10.12 -4.59 -6.16
CA SER A 155 -9.53 -3.55 -7.00
C SER A 155 -9.18 -2.29 -6.20
N ALA A 156 -10.08 -1.86 -5.32
CA ALA A 156 -9.83 -0.71 -4.43
C ALA A 156 -8.70 -0.98 -3.43
N ILE A 157 -8.59 -2.19 -2.88
CA ILE A 157 -7.56 -2.57 -1.91
C ILE A 157 -6.16 -2.57 -2.54
N TRP A 158 -6.00 -3.10 -3.75
CA TRP A 158 -4.69 -3.22 -4.42
C TRP A 158 -4.44 -2.19 -5.51
N SER A 159 -5.32 -1.21 -5.66
CA SER A 159 -5.22 -0.20 -6.73
C SER A 159 -5.01 -0.84 -8.12
N SER A 160 -5.64 -2.00 -8.34
CA SER A 160 -5.51 -2.84 -9.53
C SER A 160 -6.83 -2.95 -10.28
N THR A 161 -6.78 -3.16 -11.59
CA THR A 161 -8.00 -3.33 -12.38
C THR A 161 -8.69 -4.66 -12.06
N SER A 162 -10.02 -4.73 -12.23
CA SER A 162 -10.78 -5.98 -12.10
C SER A 162 -10.23 -7.11 -12.97
N LYS A 163 -9.62 -6.79 -14.12
CA LYS A 163 -8.99 -7.75 -15.03
C LYS A 163 -7.73 -8.37 -14.43
N GLU A 164 -6.89 -7.54 -13.81
CA GLU A 164 -5.66 -7.98 -13.16
C GLU A 164 -5.95 -8.80 -11.91
N ILE A 165 -6.89 -8.37 -11.08
CA ILE A 165 -7.32 -9.11 -9.89
C ILE A 165 -7.73 -10.55 -10.24
N LYS A 166 -8.42 -10.78 -11.37
CA LYS A 166 -8.79 -12.14 -11.81
C LYS A 166 -7.59 -13.08 -12.00
N ASN A 167 -6.40 -12.53 -12.21
CA ASN A 167 -5.16 -13.30 -12.39
C ASN A 167 -4.40 -13.53 -11.06
N TYR A 168 -4.80 -12.90 -9.96
CA TYR A 168 -4.16 -13.10 -8.66
C TYR A 168 -4.34 -14.54 -8.18
N PRO A 169 -3.35 -15.12 -7.47
CA PRO A 169 -3.47 -16.44 -6.85
C PRO A 169 -4.61 -16.45 -5.82
N ALA A 170 -5.58 -17.35 -5.99
CA ALA A 170 -6.78 -17.39 -5.16
C ALA A 170 -6.45 -17.59 -3.68
N GLU A 171 -5.50 -18.49 -3.37
CA GLU A 171 -5.06 -18.76 -1.98
C GLU A 171 -4.42 -17.52 -1.33
N SER A 172 -3.54 -16.81 -2.05
CA SER A 172 -2.87 -15.61 -1.54
C SER A 172 -3.87 -14.50 -1.25
N MET A 173 -4.78 -14.22 -2.20
CA MET A 173 -5.80 -13.20 -2.04
C MET A 173 -6.74 -13.53 -0.87
N ASN A 174 -7.20 -14.78 -0.77
CA ASN A 174 -8.10 -15.19 0.30
C ASN A 174 -7.41 -15.21 1.67
N SER A 175 -6.12 -15.58 1.73
CA SER A 175 -5.29 -15.48 2.93
C SER A 175 -5.19 -14.02 3.41
N PHE A 176 -4.97 -13.10 2.47
CA PHE A 176 -4.97 -11.67 2.79
C PHE A 176 -6.34 -11.22 3.36
N LEU A 177 -7.45 -11.52 2.65
CA LEU A 177 -8.79 -11.12 3.10
C LEU A 177 -9.12 -11.71 4.50
N ASN A 178 -8.73 -12.96 4.75
CA ASN A 178 -8.90 -13.61 6.04
C ASN A 178 -8.06 -12.94 7.13
N ASN A 179 -6.77 -12.73 6.88
CA ASN A 179 -5.85 -12.09 7.82
C ASN A 179 -6.30 -10.67 8.18
N HIS A 180 -6.87 -9.92 7.24
CA HIS A 180 -7.39 -8.57 7.45
C HIS A 180 -8.83 -8.53 8.01
N GLY A 181 -9.38 -9.68 8.42
CA GLY A 181 -10.72 -9.75 8.99
C GLY A 181 -11.86 -9.40 8.01
N LEU A 182 -11.55 -9.29 6.71
CA LEU A 182 -12.52 -8.91 5.68
C LEU A 182 -13.52 -10.04 5.37
N LEU A 183 -13.19 -11.27 5.75
CA LEU A 183 -14.08 -12.43 5.69
C LEU A 183 -14.95 -12.59 6.95
N ASN A 184 -14.84 -11.70 7.92
CA ASN A 184 -15.62 -11.72 9.15
C ASN A 184 -16.79 -10.74 9.08
N LEU A 185 -17.98 -11.19 9.49
CA LEU A 185 -19.15 -10.33 9.63
C LEU A 185 -19.12 -9.57 10.96
N TYR A 186 -18.48 -10.17 11.98
CA TYR A 186 -18.32 -9.64 13.33
C TYR A 186 -16.84 -9.55 13.66
N ASP A 187 -16.50 -8.82 14.74
CA ASP A 187 -15.13 -8.64 15.21
C ASP A 187 -14.20 -8.04 14.15
N ARG A 188 -14.68 -6.96 13.51
CA ARG A 188 -13.89 -6.20 12.53
C ARG A 188 -12.81 -5.39 13.24
N PRO A 189 -11.65 -5.16 12.59
CA PRO A 189 -10.61 -4.32 13.14
C PRO A 189 -11.07 -2.86 13.29
N GLN A 190 -10.57 -2.18 14.32
CA GLN A 190 -10.70 -0.72 14.43
C GLN A 190 -9.66 -0.07 13.51
N TRP A 191 -10.11 0.86 12.70
CA TRP A 191 -9.25 1.62 11.79
C TRP A 191 -8.82 2.94 12.41
N TYR A 192 -7.65 3.38 12.02
CA TYR A 192 -7.02 4.62 12.48
C TYR A 192 -6.38 5.36 11.30
N SER A 193 -6.23 6.66 11.43
CA SER A 193 -5.34 7.50 10.62
C SER A 193 -4.38 8.26 11.53
N VAL A 194 -3.25 8.73 10.97
CA VAL A 194 -2.28 9.50 11.71
C VAL A 194 -2.81 10.91 11.96
N LEU A 195 -2.82 11.35 13.21
CA LEU A 195 -3.24 12.70 13.58
C LEU A 195 -2.25 13.72 12.99
N GLY A 196 -2.77 14.69 12.24
CA GLY A 196 -1.94 15.70 11.58
C GLY A 196 -1.37 15.26 10.22
N GLY A 197 -1.78 14.08 9.71
CA GLY A 197 -1.32 13.51 8.44
C GLY A 197 -0.16 12.54 8.60
N SER A 198 -0.01 11.65 7.63
CA SER A 198 0.97 10.55 7.70
C SER A 198 2.43 11.04 7.69
N SER A 199 2.75 12.21 7.11
CA SER A 199 4.10 12.79 7.15
C SER A 199 4.60 13.08 8.57
N THR A 200 3.72 13.13 9.57
CA THR A 200 4.10 13.39 10.98
C THR A 200 5.11 12.36 11.50
N TYR A 201 5.01 11.09 11.09
CA TYR A 201 5.99 10.11 11.54
C TYR A 201 7.37 10.32 10.88
N ILE A 202 7.41 10.85 9.67
CA ILE A 202 8.68 11.20 8.99
C ILE A 202 9.35 12.37 9.71
N GLU A 203 8.59 13.42 10.03
CA GLU A 203 9.06 14.58 10.80
C GLU A 203 9.67 14.11 12.13
N LYS A 204 8.96 13.22 12.87
CA LYS A 204 9.47 12.63 14.12
C LYS A 204 10.76 11.84 13.96
N LEU A 205 10.89 11.06 12.90
CA LEU A 205 12.13 10.30 12.63
C LEU A 205 13.31 11.21 12.34
N LEU A 206 13.11 12.29 11.59
CA LEU A 206 14.16 13.28 11.30
C LEU A 206 14.62 14.02 12.57
N ASP A 207 13.70 14.34 13.48
CA ASP A 207 14.00 14.98 14.76
C ASP A 207 14.94 14.14 15.65
N LEU A 208 14.93 12.82 15.48
CA LEU A 208 15.81 11.92 16.25
C LEU A 208 17.30 12.02 15.84
N LYS A 209 17.59 12.49 14.62
CA LYS A 209 18.96 12.68 14.07
C LYS A 209 19.83 11.43 14.15
N ILE A 210 19.24 10.24 13.99
CA ILE A 210 19.94 8.94 14.10
C ILE A 210 20.39 8.38 12.75
N PHE A 211 20.05 9.04 11.65
CA PHE A 211 20.55 8.74 10.31
C PHE A 211 20.64 10.02 9.48
N ASN A 212 21.46 9.98 8.44
CA ASN A 212 21.60 11.05 7.46
C ASN A 212 20.65 10.83 6.28
N VAL A 213 20.30 11.91 5.57
CA VAL A 213 19.41 11.89 4.40
C VAL A 213 19.98 12.70 3.26
N GLU A 214 20.01 12.09 2.08
CA GLU A 214 20.41 12.71 0.80
C GLU A 214 19.20 12.75 -0.14
N LEU A 215 18.55 13.91 -0.26
CA LEU A 215 17.45 14.15 -1.21
C LEU A 215 17.97 14.51 -2.60
N ASN A 216 17.10 14.36 -3.63
CA ASN A 216 17.44 14.58 -5.04
C ASN A 216 18.68 13.79 -5.47
N SER A 217 18.83 12.60 -4.89
CA SER A 217 20.00 11.75 -5.00
C SER A 217 19.70 10.50 -5.82
N GLU A 218 19.88 10.59 -7.13
CA GLU A 218 19.80 9.45 -8.04
C GLU A 218 21.14 8.73 -8.08
N VAL A 219 21.25 7.63 -7.35
CA VAL A 219 22.51 6.92 -7.12
C VAL A 219 22.79 5.84 -8.16
N LYS A 220 24.09 5.64 -8.46
CA LYS A 220 24.64 4.46 -9.15
C LYS A 220 25.52 3.68 -8.20
N ILE A 221 25.42 2.38 -8.24
CA ILE A 221 26.01 1.48 -7.25
C ILE A 221 26.90 0.45 -7.93
N ASN A 222 28.13 0.37 -7.45
CA ASN A 222 29.08 -0.66 -7.80
C ASN A 222 29.49 -1.41 -6.54
N ARG A 223 29.64 -2.75 -6.64
CA ARG A 223 29.97 -3.62 -5.51
C ARG A 223 31.25 -4.39 -5.83
N SER A 224 32.34 -4.11 -5.11
CA SER A 224 33.62 -4.84 -5.28
C SER A 224 34.33 -5.00 -3.94
N ASP A 225 35.13 -6.04 -3.80
CA ASP A 225 36.01 -6.32 -2.64
C ASP A 225 35.30 -6.20 -1.27
N ASN A 226 34.07 -6.71 -1.20
CA ASN A 226 33.18 -6.61 -0.03
C ASN A 226 32.81 -5.17 0.38
N LYS A 227 32.99 -4.20 -0.50
CA LYS A 227 32.59 -2.80 -0.31
C LYS A 227 31.53 -2.38 -1.31
N ILE A 228 30.77 -1.37 -0.92
CA ILE A 228 29.71 -0.76 -1.70
C ILE A 228 30.16 0.66 -2.05
N PHE A 229 30.21 0.97 -3.32
CA PHE A 229 30.53 2.31 -3.83
C PHE A 229 29.26 2.93 -4.38
N ILE A 230 28.86 4.05 -3.79
CA ILE A 230 27.68 4.81 -4.19
C ILE A 230 28.13 6.11 -4.83
N SER A 231 27.77 6.29 -6.09
CA SER A 231 28.05 7.51 -6.83
C SER A 231 26.76 8.31 -7.02
N ASN A 232 26.81 9.59 -6.64
CA ASN A 232 25.79 10.58 -6.90
C ASN A 232 26.44 11.77 -7.60
N LYS A 233 26.13 12.00 -8.87
CA LYS A 233 26.81 12.99 -9.74
C LYS A 233 28.32 12.73 -9.78
N ASP A 234 29.14 13.67 -9.25
CA ASP A 234 30.58 13.60 -9.28
C ASP A 234 31.22 13.08 -7.98
N GLU A 235 30.42 12.78 -6.96
CA GLU A 235 30.86 12.28 -5.67
C GLU A 235 30.67 10.77 -5.57
N SER A 236 31.59 10.09 -4.90
CA SER A 236 31.54 8.65 -4.65
C SER A 236 31.95 8.34 -3.22
N ASP A 237 31.06 7.69 -2.49
CA ASP A 237 31.24 7.27 -1.11
C ASP A 237 31.31 5.75 -0.98
N GLU A 238 32.06 5.30 0.03
CA GLU A 238 32.25 3.90 0.38
C GLU A 238 31.39 3.51 1.60
N TYR A 239 30.69 2.37 1.49
CA TYR A 239 29.83 1.78 2.54
C TYR A 239 30.19 0.31 2.76
N ASP A 240 29.92 -0.19 3.96
CA ASP A 240 30.10 -1.60 4.33
C ASP A 240 28.92 -2.46 3.91
N LEU A 241 27.71 -1.91 3.96
CA LEU A 241 26.46 -2.60 3.62
C LEU A 241 25.54 -1.71 2.79
N LEU A 242 24.73 -2.37 1.94
CA LEU A 242 23.70 -1.76 1.11
C LEU A 242 22.33 -2.34 1.45
N ILE A 243 21.35 -1.46 1.63
CA ILE A 243 19.94 -1.84 1.75
C ILE A 243 19.16 -1.19 0.62
N MET A 244 18.59 -2.00 -0.26
CA MET A 244 17.70 -1.56 -1.33
C MET A 244 16.26 -1.56 -0.81
N ALA A 245 15.71 -0.37 -0.58
CA ALA A 245 14.37 -0.13 -0.04
C ALA A 245 13.43 0.54 -1.05
N ASN A 246 13.85 0.65 -2.30
CA ASN A 246 13.07 1.13 -3.44
C ASN A 246 12.39 -0.04 -4.19
N HIS A 247 11.58 0.29 -5.20
CA HIS A 247 10.88 -0.73 -5.99
C HIS A 247 11.85 -1.56 -6.83
N PRO A 248 11.60 -2.88 -7.03
CA PRO A 248 12.45 -3.76 -7.84
C PRO A 248 12.79 -3.24 -9.24
N ASN A 249 11.85 -2.63 -9.95
CA ASN A 249 12.09 -2.02 -11.26
C ASN A 249 13.14 -0.89 -11.20
N HIS A 250 13.18 -0.11 -10.13
CA HIS A 250 14.16 0.96 -9.93
C HIS A 250 15.50 0.43 -9.41
N ILE A 251 15.53 -0.72 -8.72
CA ILE A 251 16.80 -1.35 -8.29
C ILE A 251 17.68 -1.70 -9.49
N VAL A 252 17.05 -2.21 -10.57
CA VAL A 252 17.78 -2.54 -11.82
C VAL A 252 18.48 -1.32 -12.42
N GLU A 253 17.92 -0.14 -12.23
CA GLU A 253 18.50 1.10 -12.70
C GLU A 253 19.67 1.60 -11.83
N CYS A 254 19.69 1.25 -10.54
CA CYS A 254 20.68 1.72 -9.59
C CYS A 254 21.97 0.87 -9.57
N ILE A 255 21.85 -0.46 -9.65
CA ILE A 255 22.97 -1.40 -9.47
C ILE A 255 23.50 -1.84 -10.82
N ASN A 256 24.78 -1.53 -11.09
CA ASN A 256 25.42 -1.81 -12.37
C ASN A 256 25.82 -3.31 -12.56
N ASP A 257 26.04 -4.03 -11.47
CA ASP A 257 26.68 -5.36 -11.45
C ASP A 257 25.75 -6.45 -10.89
N LEU A 258 24.45 -6.33 -11.16
CA LEU A 258 23.46 -7.33 -10.77
C LEU A 258 23.79 -8.72 -11.35
N SER A 259 23.79 -9.75 -10.51
CA SER A 259 23.83 -11.15 -10.92
C SER A 259 22.53 -11.54 -11.63
N GLU A 260 22.55 -12.67 -12.36
CA GLU A 260 21.34 -13.20 -13.01
C GLU A 260 20.25 -13.59 -11.99
N LYS A 261 20.62 -14.07 -10.80
CA LYS A 261 19.64 -14.34 -9.72
C LYS A 261 18.94 -13.07 -9.26
N GLU A 262 19.70 -11.99 -9.04
CA GLU A 262 19.17 -10.69 -8.64
C GLU A 262 18.25 -10.13 -9.73
N LYS A 263 18.67 -10.12 -11.00
CA LYS A 263 17.85 -9.68 -12.13
C LYS A 263 16.53 -10.43 -12.21
N ASN A 264 16.57 -11.77 -12.09
CA ASN A 264 15.38 -12.60 -12.11
C ASN A 264 14.43 -12.28 -10.95
N ALA A 265 14.95 -12.05 -9.74
CA ALA A 265 14.15 -11.62 -8.59
C ALA A 265 13.48 -10.28 -8.86
N MET A 266 14.22 -9.27 -9.34
CA MET A 266 13.68 -7.93 -9.65
C MET A 266 12.57 -7.98 -10.72
N GLN A 267 12.81 -8.72 -11.81
CA GLN A 267 11.87 -8.83 -12.94
C GLN A 267 10.61 -9.64 -12.63
N SER A 268 10.60 -10.39 -11.53
CA SER A 268 9.45 -11.19 -11.11
C SER A 268 8.32 -10.36 -10.55
N ILE A 269 8.59 -9.17 -10.00
CA ILE A 269 7.59 -8.31 -9.39
C ILE A 269 7.36 -7.10 -10.30
N LYS A 270 6.22 -7.11 -10.96
CA LYS A 270 5.80 -6.02 -11.84
C LYS A 270 5.14 -4.91 -11.03
N TYR A 271 5.25 -3.70 -11.54
CA TYR A 271 4.56 -2.53 -11.01
C TYR A 271 3.61 -1.94 -12.06
N GLN A 272 2.50 -1.43 -11.60
CA GLN A 272 1.58 -0.63 -12.40
C GLN A 272 1.53 0.79 -11.88
N LYS A 273 1.43 1.74 -12.79
CA LYS A 273 1.26 3.16 -12.50
C LYS A 273 -0.21 3.48 -12.32
N ASN A 274 -0.52 4.27 -11.32
CA ASN A 274 -1.85 4.75 -11.03
C ASN A 274 -1.83 6.27 -10.88
N ILE A 275 -2.52 6.96 -11.77
CA ILE A 275 -2.81 8.38 -11.61
C ILE A 275 -3.77 8.53 -10.44
N THR A 276 -3.41 9.39 -9.51
CA THR A 276 -4.17 9.69 -8.32
C THR A 276 -4.38 11.19 -8.22
N ILE A 277 -5.62 11.63 -8.08
CA ILE A 277 -5.94 13.06 -8.01
C ILE A 277 -6.54 13.39 -6.64
N LEU A 278 -6.00 14.41 -6.01
CA LEU A 278 -6.55 15.08 -4.84
C LEU A 278 -7.43 16.24 -5.32
N HIS A 279 -8.72 16.21 -4.99
CA HIS A 279 -9.70 17.16 -5.55
C HIS A 279 -10.86 17.50 -4.60
N GLY A 280 -11.65 18.49 -4.97
CA GLY A 280 -12.86 18.90 -4.26
C GLY A 280 -14.16 18.65 -5.04
N ASP A 281 -14.13 17.95 -6.17
CA ASP A 281 -15.30 17.73 -7.02
C ASP A 281 -16.18 16.57 -6.51
N GLU A 282 -17.41 16.89 -6.13
CA GLU A 282 -18.40 15.92 -5.64
C GLU A 282 -19.00 15.06 -6.79
N SER A 283 -18.79 15.39 -8.06
CA SER A 283 -19.40 14.68 -9.19
C SER A 283 -18.94 13.23 -9.33
N LEU A 284 -17.75 12.90 -8.80
CA LEU A 284 -17.20 11.54 -8.75
C LEU A 284 -17.76 10.70 -7.59
N MET A 285 -18.55 11.29 -6.72
CA MET A 285 -19.21 10.63 -5.60
C MET A 285 -20.62 10.14 -5.99
N PRO A 286 -21.19 9.17 -5.26
CA PRO A 286 -22.59 8.80 -5.46
C PRO A 286 -23.52 10.02 -5.40
N LYS A 287 -24.49 10.11 -6.32
CA LYS A 287 -25.45 11.24 -6.36
C LYS A 287 -26.24 11.43 -5.07
N ASP A 288 -26.63 10.33 -4.42
CA ASP A 288 -27.26 10.37 -3.10
C ASP A 288 -26.18 10.39 -2.02
N LYS A 289 -26.06 11.51 -1.27
CA LYS A 289 -25.09 11.66 -0.18
C LYS A 289 -25.26 10.62 0.94
N LYS A 290 -26.43 9.98 1.07
CA LYS A 290 -26.63 8.87 2.02
C LYS A 290 -25.81 7.61 1.63
N GLN A 291 -25.41 7.51 0.39
CA GLN A 291 -24.54 6.42 -0.13
C GLN A 291 -23.05 6.71 0.08
N TRP A 292 -22.68 7.91 0.49
CA TRP A 292 -21.28 8.27 0.71
C TRP A 292 -20.67 7.48 1.84
N CYS A 293 -19.56 6.87 1.53
CA CYS A 293 -18.74 6.07 2.43
C CYS A 293 -17.29 6.60 2.40
N SER A 294 -16.46 6.06 3.27
CA SER A 294 -15.02 6.35 3.24
C SER A 294 -14.39 5.98 1.91
N TRP A 295 -14.79 4.85 1.34
CA TRP A 295 -14.37 4.34 0.04
C TRP A 295 -15.60 4.17 -0.86
N ASN A 296 -15.58 4.78 -2.04
CA ASN A 296 -16.69 4.77 -2.98
C ASN A 296 -16.22 4.30 -4.34
N VAL A 297 -16.56 3.07 -4.71
CA VAL A 297 -16.21 2.52 -6.03
C VAL A 297 -17.32 2.86 -7.03
N TYR A 298 -16.90 3.37 -8.16
CA TYR A 298 -17.75 3.54 -9.34
C TYR A 298 -17.31 2.57 -10.43
N LYS A 299 -18.28 1.94 -11.09
CA LYS A 299 -18.01 1.04 -12.21
C LYS A 299 -19.14 1.06 -13.23
N ASP A 300 -18.83 1.44 -14.46
CA ASP A 300 -19.69 1.29 -15.62
C ASP A 300 -18.92 0.71 -16.83
N GLU A 301 -19.38 0.97 -18.05
CA GLU A 301 -18.76 0.48 -19.29
C GLU A 301 -17.50 1.29 -19.67
N ASN A 302 -17.39 2.54 -19.21
CA ASN A 302 -16.34 3.47 -19.57
C ASN A 302 -15.31 3.67 -18.46
N TYR A 303 -15.74 3.59 -17.18
CA TYR A 303 -14.92 3.97 -16.04
C TYR A 303 -14.96 2.91 -14.93
N GLU A 304 -13.82 2.71 -14.29
CA GLU A 304 -13.69 1.92 -13.06
C GLU A 304 -12.70 2.63 -12.13
N PHE A 305 -13.21 3.26 -11.05
CA PHE A 305 -12.39 4.03 -10.11
C PHE A 305 -12.89 3.92 -8.67
N VAL A 306 -12.03 4.31 -7.75
CA VAL A 306 -12.37 4.50 -6.34
C VAL A 306 -12.12 5.94 -5.92
N THR A 307 -13.09 6.52 -5.20
CA THR A 307 -12.98 7.84 -4.58
C THR A 307 -12.99 7.69 -3.06
N TYR A 308 -11.93 8.12 -2.41
CA TYR A 308 -11.82 8.21 -0.95
C TYR A 308 -12.37 9.55 -0.47
N TRP A 309 -13.30 9.53 0.47
CA TRP A 309 -13.79 10.73 1.12
C TRP A 309 -12.92 11.06 2.32
N MET A 310 -11.98 11.99 2.13
CA MET A 310 -10.94 12.27 3.10
C MET A 310 -11.43 12.86 4.40
N ASN A 311 -12.51 13.67 4.38
CA ASN A 311 -13.14 14.21 5.59
C ASN A 311 -13.70 13.13 6.53
N ASN A 312 -14.02 11.94 6.00
CA ASN A 312 -14.48 10.81 6.80
C ASN A 312 -13.31 9.91 7.27
N LEU A 313 -12.20 9.94 6.55
CA LEU A 313 -11.00 9.13 6.85
C LEU A 313 -10.02 9.84 7.75
N GLN A 314 -9.91 11.18 7.63
CA GLN A 314 -8.96 11.98 8.39
C GLN A 314 -9.68 13.12 9.14
N LYS A 315 -9.10 13.52 10.27
CA LYS A 315 -9.60 14.67 11.04
C LYS A 315 -9.12 15.95 10.36
N ILE A 316 -9.89 16.41 9.36
CA ILE A 316 -9.59 17.60 8.56
C ILE A 316 -10.51 18.74 9.01
N ASN A 317 -9.94 19.88 9.40
CA ASN A 317 -10.70 21.06 9.87
C ASN A 317 -11.09 21.97 8.69
N THR A 318 -12.10 21.55 7.92
CA THR A 318 -12.69 22.32 6.80
C THR A 318 -14.14 21.94 6.58
N THR A 319 -14.93 22.85 6.05
CA THR A 319 -16.31 22.60 5.60
C THR A 319 -16.36 22.07 4.16
N LYS A 320 -15.25 22.17 3.42
CA LYS A 320 -15.13 21.65 2.05
C LYS A 320 -14.97 20.15 2.03
N ASN A 321 -15.63 19.49 1.08
CA ASN A 321 -15.36 18.09 0.83
C ASN A 321 -14.04 17.92 0.06
N ILE A 322 -13.23 16.98 0.51
CA ILE A 322 -11.93 16.65 -0.09
C ILE A 322 -11.92 15.17 -0.42
N PHE A 323 -11.47 14.86 -1.62
CA PHE A 323 -11.45 13.51 -2.16
C PHE A 323 -10.08 13.16 -2.73
N VAL A 324 -9.77 11.87 -2.69
CA VAL A 324 -8.66 11.27 -3.44
C VAL A 324 -9.26 10.22 -4.35
N THR A 325 -9.08 10.38 -5.67
CA THR A 325 -9.59 9.43 -6.67
C THR A 325 -8.47 8.81 -7.46
N LEU A 326 -8.57 7.51 -7.71
CA LEU A 326 -7.64 6.74 -8.54
C LEU A 326 -8.38 5.69 -9.37
N GLY A 327 -7.79 5.30 -10.50
CA GLY A 327 -8.35 4.39 -11.48
C GLY A 327 -8.60 5.08 -12.81
N ASP A 328 -9.59 4.61 -13.55
CA ASP A 328 -10.03 5.23 -14.81
C ASP A 328 -11.30 6.06 -14.55
N PHE A 329 -11.16 7.39 -14.49
CA PHE A 329 -12.19 8.34 -14.10
C PHE A 329 -12.21 9.59 -15.00
N PRO A 330 -13.37 10.27 -15.13
CA PRO A 330 -13.44 11.55 -15.83
C PRO A 330 -12.70 12.62 -15.01
N THR A 331 -12.03 13.55 -15.69
CA THR A 331 -11.26 14.62 -15.05
C THR A 331 -12.13 15.44 -14.09
N PRO A 332 -11.79 15.53 -12.80
CA PRO A 332 -12.55 16.37 -11.86
C PRO A 332 -12.35 17.85 -12.10
N ASN A 333 -13.34 18.67 -11.70
CA ASN A 333 -13.31 20.12 -11.95
C ASN A 333 -12.42 20.92 -10.99
N LEU A 334 -12.23 20.47 -9.76
CA LEU A 334 -11.47 21.16 -8.72
C LEU A 334 -10.30 20.30 -8.26
N ILE A 335 -9.20 20.38 -8.99
CA ILE A 335 -7.97 19.62 -8.71
C ILE A 335 -7.08 20.45 -7.79
N PHE A 336 -6.64 19.84 -6.67
CA PHE A 336 -5.63 20.39 -5.78
C PHE A 336 -4.25 19.87 -6.11
N ASN A 337 -4.12 18.55 -6.43
CA ASN A 337 -2.86 17.96 -6.78
C ASN A 337 -3.07 16.68 -7.61
N GLU A 338 -2.07 16.35 -8.45
CA GLU A 338 -2.02 15.11 -9.22
C GLU A 338 -0.73 14.37 -8.89
N MET A 339 -0.83 13.07 -8.67
CA MET A 339 0.29 12.19 -8.33
C MET A 339 0.25 10.93 -9.19
N GLU A 340 1.43 10.40 -9.51
CA GLU A 340 1.58 9.05 -10.07
C GLU A 340 2.16 8.15 -8.97
N TYR A 341 1.41 7.11 -8.59
CA TYR A 341 1.87 6.06 -7.68
C TYR A 341 2.08 4.75 -8.43
N GLU A 342 3.09 4.00 -8.02
CA GLU A 342 3.38 2.67 -8.54
C GLU A 342 3.00 1.61 -7.51
N HIS A 343 2.14 0.66 -7.90
CA HIS A 343 1.71 -0.44 -7.03
C HIS A 343 2.17 -1.80 -7.59
N PRO A 344 2.66 -2.72 -6.73
CA PRO A 344 3.06 -4.05 -7.16
C PRO A 344 1.87 -4.90 -7.58
N VAL A 345 2.04 -5.68 -8.63
CA VAL A 345 1.05 -6.64 -9.13
C VAL A 345 1.34 -8.01 -8.54
N PHE A 346 0.43 -8.56 -7.75
CA PHE A 346 0.61 -9.83 -7.02
C PHE A 346 0.11 -11.04 -7.81
N ASP A 347 0.69 -11.27 -8.99
CA ASP A 347 0.47 -12.48 -9.77
C ASP A 347 1.32 -13.67 -9.26
N PHE A 348 1.27 -14.83 -9.93
CA PHE A 348 2.04 -16.02 -9.56
C PHE A 348 3.56 -15.77 -9.63
N LYS A 349 4.02 -14.94 -10.59
CA LYS A 349 5.44 -14.59 -10.70
C LYS A 349 5.91 -13.75 -9.53
N ALA A 350 5.07 -12.84 -9.04
CA ALA A 350 5.40 -12.05 -7.86
C ALA A 350 5.60 -12.93 -6.61
N LEU A 351 4.79 -13.99 -6.43
CA LEU A 351 4.97 -14.94 -5.32
C LEU A 351 6.29 -15.74 -5.45
N GLU A 352 6.69 -16.08 -6.67
CA GLU A 352 8.01 -16.70 -6.93
C GLU A 352 9.14 -15.70 -6.67
N GLY A 353 8.97 -14.44 -7.10
CA GLY A 353 9.90 -13.35 -6.82
C GLY A 353 10.11 -13.11 -5.34
N GLN A 354 9.04 -13.11 -4.53
CA GLN A 354 9.16 -12.99 -3.07
C GLN A 354 10.03 -14.10 -2.44
N LYS A 355 10.01 -15.31 -3.00
CA LYS A 355 10.90 -16.41 -2.57
C LYS A 355 12.33 -16.16 -3.03
N ALA A 356 12.51 -15.76 -4.29
CA ALA A 356 13.84 -15.46 -4.85
C ALA A 356 14.53 -14.33 -4.06
N PHE A 357 13.80 -13.28 -3.64
CA PHE A 357 14.35 -12.23 -2.78
C PHE A 357 14.88 -12.75 -1.44
N LYS A 358 14.29 -13.80 -0.86
CA LYS A 358 14.82 -14.40 0.37
C LYS A 358 16.15 -15.11 0.17
N GLU A 359 16.37 -15.66 -1.03
CA GLU A 359 17.57 -16.41 -1.37
C GLU A 359 18.78 -15.49 -1.65
N ILE A 360 18.54 -14.26 -2.11
CA ILE A 360 19.59 -13.30 -2.44
C ILE A 360 19.93 -12.33 -1.29
N GLN A 361 19.27 -12.44 -0.13
CA GLN A 361 19.58 -11.62 1.03
C GLN A 361 21.02 -11.83 1.49
N SER A 362 21.71 -10.76 1.81
CA SER A 362 23.13 -10.70 2.23
C SER A 362 24.17 -11.05 1.16
N GLU A 363 23.78 -11.48 -0.06
CA GLU A 363 24.74 -11.67 -1.14
C GLU A 363 25.44 -10.34 -1.46
N ARG A 364 26.77 -10.35 -1.53
CA ARG A 364 27.60 -9.17 -1.83
C ARG A 364 27.29 -7.96 -0.93
N ASN A 365 27.07 -8.20 0.38
CA ASN A 365 26.73 -7.20 1.40
C ASN A 365 25.47 -6.37 1.05
N THR A 366 24.55 -6.93 0.26
CA THR A 366 23.32 -6.26 -0.19
C THR A 366 22.09 -6.93 0.41
N TYR A 367 21.19 -6.11 0.92
CA TYR A 367 19.89 -6.52 1.49
C TYR A 367 18.77 -5.83 0.74
N TYR A 368 17.61 -6.50 0.67
CA TYR A 368 16.42 -6.02 -0.04
C TYR A 368 15.23 -5.97 0.91
N THR A 369 14.55 -4.85 0.95
CA THR A 369 13.36 -4.64 1.78
C THR A 369 12.31 -3.84 1.01
N GLY A 370 11.04 -4.09 1.31
CA GLY A 370 9.94 -3.40 0.65
C GLY A 370 8.59 -4.05 0.94
N ALA A 371 7.53 -3.28 0.78
CA ALA A 371 6.17 -3.78 0.92
C ALA A 371 5.82 -4.89 -0.09
N TYR A 372 6.54 -4.94 -1.22
CA TYR A 372 6.39 -5.97 -2.25
C TYR A 372 6.79 -7.39 -1.79
N LEU A 373 7.51 -7.51 -0.68
CA LEU A 373 7.85 -8.80 -0.06
C LEU A 373 6.69 -9.40 0.76
N GLY A 374 5.59 -8.68 0.89
CA GLY A 374 4.32 -9.10 1.48
C GLY A 374 3.15 -8.83 0.52
N TYR A 375 2.15 -8.12 0.98
CA TYR A 375 0.94 -7.79 0.23
C TYR A 375 0.89 -6.34 -0.27
N GLY A 376 1.96 -5.56 -0.12
CA GLY A 376 2.08 -4.20 -0.63
C GLY A 376 1.71 -3.09 0.36
N PHE A 377 1.52 -3.39 1.64
CA PHE A 377 1.08 -2.43 2.65
C PHE A 377 2.23 -1.94 3.54
N HIS A 378 2.01 -0.84 4.25
CA HIS A 378 2.99 -0.29 5.19
C HIS A 378 3.45 -1.30 6.25
N GLU A 379 2.54 -2.15 6.72
CA GLU A 379 2.87 -3.27 7.62
C GLU A 379 3.90 -4.23 7.02
N ASP A 380 3.73 -4.55 5.73
CA ASP A 380 4.68 -5.44 5.03
C ASP A 380 6.05 -4.76 4.87
N GLY A 381 6.03 -3.46 4.60
CA GLY A 381 7.25 -2.66 4.48
C GLY A 381 8.07 -2.66 5.76
N ILE A 382 7.45 -2.35 6.90
CA ILE A 382 8.15 -2.34 8.20
C ILE A 382 8.54 -3.75 8.65
N LYS A 383 7.70 -4.75 8.44
CA LYS A 383 8.00 -6.14 8.75
C LYS A 383 9.21 -6.65 7.97
N SER A 384 9.32 -6.30 6.69
CA SER A 384 10.47 -6.67 5.88
C SER A 384 11.75 -5.97 6.34
N SER A 385 11.67 -4.70 6.72
CA SER A 385 12.84 -3.98 7.26
C SER A 385 13.31 -4.54 8.59
N GLN A 386 12.40 -4.84 9.52
CA GLN A 386 12.74 -5.50 10.78
C GLN A 386 13.45 -6.84 10.56
N ALA A 387 13.01 -7.62 9.57
CA ALA A 387 13.62 -8.90 9.26
C ALA A 387 15.08 -8.75 8.80
N ILE A 388 15.38 -7.81 7.88
CA ILE A 388 16.77 -7.59 7.44
C ILE A 388 17.62 -6.94 8.52
N CYS A 389 17.09 -6.01 9.32
CA CYS A 389 17.81 -5.41 10.43
C CYS A 389 18.24 -6.48 11.46
N LYS A 390 17.37 -7.46 11.75
CA LYS A 390 17.72 -8.60 12.60
C LYS A 390 18.83 -9.46 12.01
N LEU A 391 18.83 -9.70 10.68
CA LEU A 391 19.90 -10.42 10.00
C LEU A 391 21.24 -9.67 10.10
N ILE A 392 21.22 -8.35 9.92
CA ILE A 392 22.42 -7.50 9.99
C ILE A 392 22.99 -7.52 11.43
N ASN A 393 22.16 -7.27 12.43
CA ASN A 393 22.60 -7.26 13.83
C ASN A 393 23.15 -8.62 14.32
N ASN A 394 22.59 -9.75 13.84
CA ASN A 394 23.10 -11.08 14.16
C ASN A 394 24.44 -11.42 13.47
N ARG A 395 24.83 -10.66 12.44
CA ARG A 395 26.13 -10.82 11.77
C ARG A 395 27.27 -10.19 12.56
N ASP A 396 26.95 -9.18 13.38
CA ASP A 396 27.90 -8.44 14.21
C ASP A 396 28.10 -9.06 15.59
N SER A 397 27.26 -10.03 15.97
CA SER A 397 27.34 -10.80 17.22
C SER A 397 28.04 -12.13 17.01
#